data_61f434ca450421a7689b84887ba29335
#
_entry.id   61f434ca450421a7689b84887ba29335
#
_cell.length_a   1.000
_cell.length_b   1.000
_cell.length_c   1.000
_cell.angle_alpha   90.00
_cell.angle_beta   90.00
_cell.angle_gamma   90.00
#
_symmetry.space_group_name_H-M   'P 1'
#
loop_
_entity.id
_entity.type
_entity.pdbx_description
1 polymer ?
#
loop_
_entity_poly.entity_id
_entity_poly.type
_entity_poly.pdbx_seq_one_letter_code
_entity_poly.pdbx_strand_id
1 'polypeptide(L)'
;PKLNAVAFWMIPPAGALIWLGFADFTWYAYPTYSVISAPGPAADMWIFGLKILGVSSILGSINFVVTIMKCKHPDLPLSKMPLLAWAYLTSSLITLVAVPTFAAAIPAIGFMYEIFPRFSRKPIFSHSSGVAAFTLLTIVGFASWAHHMYATGMSFTEKTVFMVGTLAAVPASAMHTFNFLATMWGGRIKFATPIMWAVGGIALFFSAGAGGVVNSAMPLDFITHDSYWVVGHFHLFVMGTILFGTVGFVYYFFPYVTGRMYSEVLGKVHFILSFVGTVLVFFTQHILGLFGMPRRIYDYPPIPEWIQMNIIVSIGAFIIGISMA
;
A
#
# COMPACT_ATOMS: atom_id res chain seq x y z
N PRO A 1 21.34 -10.50 -14.00
CA PRO A 1 20.62 -10.04 -15.20
C PRO A 1 19.60 -11.06 -15.71
N LYS A 2 19.96 -12.36 -15.89
CA LYS A 2 19.03 -13.37 -16.42
C LYS A 2 17.79 -13.56 -15.56
N LEU A 3 17.96 -13.71 -14.24
CA LEU A 3 16.84 -13.89 -13.31
C LEU A 3 15.88 -12.69 -13.34
N ASN A 4 16.42 -11.46 -13.42
CA ASN A 4 15.62 -10.25 -13.52
C ASN A 4 14.81 -10.19 -14.82
N ALA A 5 15.42 -10.58 -15.94
CA ALA A 5 14.72 -10.64 -17.23
C ALA A 5 13.58 -11.68 -17.20
N VAL A 6 13.82 -12.87 -16.61
CA VAL A 6 12.77 -13.89 -16.45
C VAL A 6 11.62 -13.35 -15.60
N ALA A 7 11.91 -12.78 -14.43
CA ALA A 7 10.90 -12.20 -13.56
C ALA A 7 10.06 -11.14 -14.28
N PHE A 8 10.71 -10.23 -15.02
CA PHE A 8 10.03 -9.17 -15.77
C PHE A 8 9.13 -9.74 -16.88
N TRP A 9 9.63 -10.67 -17.70
CA TRP A 9 8.88 -11.20 -18.84
C TRP A 9 7.75 -12.16 -18.45
N MET A 10 7.67 -12.57 -17.18
CA MET A 10 6.52 -13.29 -16.64
C MET A 10 5.31 -12.36 -16.37
N ILE A 11 5.51 -11.04 -16.21
CA ILE A 11 4.43 -10.10 -15.89
C ILE A 11 3.42 -9.94 -17.03
N PRO A 12 3.82 -9.71 -18.32
CA PRO A 12 2.85 -9.56 -19.39
C PRO A 12 1.91 -10.76 -19.59
N PRO A 13 2.38 -12.02 -19.66
CA PRO A 13 1.49 -13.16 -19.80
C PRO A 13 0.61 -13.38 -18.56
N ALA A 14 1.14 -13.12 -17.35
CA ALA A 14 0.34 -13.16 -16.13
C ALA A 14 -0.81 -12.13 -16.17
N GLY A 15 -0.50 -10.90 -16.56
CA GLY A 15 -1.49 -9.84 -16.71
C GLY A 15 -2.55 -10.18 -17.78
N ALA A 16 -2.15 -10.75 -18.91
CA ALA A 16 -3.08 -11.19 -19.94
C ALA A 16 -4.03 -12.29 -19.43
N LEU A 17 -3.51 -13.29 -18.73
CA LEU A 17 -4.34 -14.35 -18.14
C LEU A 17 -5.32 -13.81 -17.09
N ILE A 18 -4.87 -12.90 -16.21
CA ILE A 18 -5.74 -12.25 -15.22
C ILE A 18 -6.84 -11.47 -15.93
N TRP A 19 -6.50 -10.70 -16.96
CA TRP A 19 -7.44 -9.89 -17.72
C TRP A 19 -8.49 -10.75 -18.45
N LEU A 20 -8.06 -11.82 -19.12
CA LEU A 20 -8.96 -12.74 -19.82
C LEU A 20 -9.88 -13.49 -18.85
N GLY A 21 -9.36 -13.87 -17.67
CA GLY A 21 -10.17 -14.51 -16.64
C GLY A 21 -11.12 -13.54 -15.91
N PHE A 22 -10.81 -12.25 -15.90
CA PHE A 22 -11.59 -11.25 -15.17
C PHE A 22 -12.98 -10.98 -15.79
N ALA A 23 -13.13 -11.20 -17.08
CA ALA A 23 -14.39 -10.95 -17.80
C ALA A 23 -15.59 -11.76 -17.23
N ASP A 24 -15.33 -12.99 -16.78
CA ASP A 24 -16.36 -13.90 -16.26
C ASP A 24 -16.16 -14.23 -14.77
N PHE A 25 -15.14 -13.65 -14.14
CA PHE A 25 -14.73 -14.02 -12.79
C PHE A 25 -14.35 -12.78 -11.98
N THR A 26 -14.98 -12.61 -10.81
CA THR A 26 -14.72 -11.43 -9.97
C THR A 26 -13.36 -11.51 -9.29
N TRP A 27 -12.72 -10.38 -9.09
CA TRP A 27 -11.35 -10.30 -8.54
C TRP A 27 -11.18 -10.93 -7.15
N TYR A 28 -12.22 -11.01 -6.35
CA TYR A 28 -12.16 -11.55 -4.98
C TYR A 28 -12.32 -13.08 -4.92
N ALA A 29 -12.75 -13.75 -5.98
CA ALA A 29 -12.70 -15.20 -6.17
C ALA A 29 -13.15 -16.05 -4.95
N TYR A 30 -14.23 -15.68 -4.25
CA TYR A 30 -14.66 -16.45 -3.09
C TYR A 30 -15.05 -17.88 -3.46
N PRO A 31 -14.71 -18.89 -2.62
CA PRO A 31 -14.89 -20.31 -2.95
C PRO A 31 -16.30 -20.68 -3.41
N THR A 32 -17.34 -20.12 -2.80
CA THR A 32 -18.70 -20.42 -3.23
C THR A 32 -18.97 -19.94 -4.66
N TYR A 33 -18.60 -18.68 -4.97
CA TYR A 33 -18.78 -18.11 -6.30
C TYR A 33 -17.84 -18.76 -7.32
N SER A 34 -16.57 -18.90 -6.99
CA SER A 34 -15.55 -19.41 -7.90
C SER A 34 -15.69 -20.90 -8.24
N VAL A 35 -16.32 -21.69 -7.36
CA VAL A 35 -16.45 -23.14 -7.54
C VAL A 35 -17.81 -23.51 -8.10
N ILE A 36 -18.88 -22.85 -7.67
CA ILE A 36 -20.27 -23.25 -7.99
C ILE A 36 -20.87 -22.35 -9.07
N SER A 37 -20.74 -21.04 -8.93
CA SER A 37 -21.43 -20.07 -9.79
C SER A 37 -20.66 -19.68 -11.05
N ALA A 38 -19.33 -19.74 -11.02
CA ALA A 38 -18.46 -19.43 -12.15
C ALA A 38 -17.35 -20.47 -12.35
N PRO A 39 -17.68 -21.77 -12.49
CA PRO A 39 -16.70 -22.79 -12.84
C PRO A 39 -16.31 -22.63 -14.31
N GLY A 40 -15.01 -22.76 -14.62
CA GLY A 40 -14.59 -22.80 -16.01
C GLY A 40 -13.23 -22.17 -16.29
N PRO A 41 -12.86 -22.05 -17.57
CA PRO A 41 -11.53 -21.58 -17.99
C PRO A 41 -11.16 -20.18 -17.48
N ALA A 42 -12.15 -19.32 -17.24
CA ALA A 42 -11.93 -17.96 -16.72
C ALA A 42 -11.34 -17.98 -15.30
N ALA A 43 -11.87 -18.83 -14.42
CA ALA A 43 -11.34 -19.03 -13.08
C ALA A 43 -9.91 -19.58 -13.11
N ASP A 44 -9.67 -20.58 -13.97
CA ASP A 44 -8.33 -21.15 -14.16
C ASP A 44 -7.32 -20.12 -14.68
N MET A 45 -7.69 -19.34 -15.69
CA MET A 45 -6.84 -18.28 -16.24
C MET A 45 -6.48 -17.25 -15.17
N TRP A 46 -7.45 -16.82 -14.36
CA TRP A 46 -7.23 -15.88 -13.27
C TRP A 46 -6.26 -16.47 -12.22
N ILE A 47 -6.49 -17.71 -11.78
CA ILE A 47 -5.63 -18.40 -10.81
C ILE A 47 -4.21 -18.60 -11.37
N PHE A 48 -4.08 -19.06 -12.62
CA PHE A 48 -2.77 -19.24 -13.25
C PHE A 48 -2.04 -17.92 -13.43
N GLY A 49 -2.73 -16.86 -13.84
CA GLY A 49 -2.16 -15.53 -13.93
C GLY A 49 -1.59 -15.05 -12.59
N LEU A 50 -2.34 -15.22 -11.49
CA LEU A 50 -1.85 -14.88 -10.15
C LEU A 50 -0.66 -15.75 -9.71
N LYS A 51 -0.66 -17.04 -10.02
CA LYS A 51 0.48 -17.92 -9.69
C LYS A 51 1.74 -17.50 -10.45
N ILE A 52 1.63 -17.20 -11.75
CA ILE A 52 2.76 -16.72 -12.55
C ILE A 52 3.29 -15.39 -12.00
N LEU A 53 2.39 -14.47 -11.64
CA LEU A 53 2.76 -13.19 -11.03
C LEU A 53 3.46 -13.40 -9.67
N GLY A 54 2.98 -14.35 -8.87
CA GLY A 54 3.62 -14.74 -7.60
C GLY A 54 5.03 -15.27 -7.79
N VAL A 55 5.24 -16.17 -8.75
CA VAL A 55 6.58 -16.69 -9.10
C VAL A 55 7.49 -15.55 -9.59
N SER A 56 6.99 -14.67 -10.46
CA SER A 56 7.72 -13.46 -10.89
C SER A 56 8.18 -12.61 -9.70
N SER A 57 7.29 -12.37 -8.75
CA SER A 57 7.59 -11.58 -7.54
C SER A 57 8.67 -12.24 -6.67
N ILE A 58 8.62 -13.57 -6.49
CA ILE A 58 9.63 -14.34 -5.76
C ILE A 58 10.99 -14.22 -6.46
N LEU A 59 11.05 -14.42 -7.78
CA LEU A 59 12.29 -14.31 -8.55
C LEU A 59 12.89 -12.90 -8.47
N GLY A 60 12.03 -11.86 -8.57
CA GLY A 60 12.43 -10.47 -8.37
C GLY A 60 12.98 -10.21 -6.97
N SER A 61 12.35 -10.75 -5.95
CA SER A 61 12.76 -10.61 -4.55
C SER A 61 14.12 -11.30 -4.29
N ILE A 62 14.33 -12.50 -4.80
CA ILE A 62 15.65 -13.16 -4.74
C ILE A 62 16.71 -12.29 -5.42
N ASN A 63 16.40 -11.73 -6.59
CA ASN A 63 17.33 -10.85 -7.30
C ASN A 63 17.69 -9.60 -6.48
N PHE A 64 16.72 -8.93 -5.84
CA PHE A 64 16.98 -7.77 -4.98
C PHE A 64 17.82 -8.13 -3.76
N VAL A 65 17.47 -9.19 -3.03
CA VAL A 65 18.23 -9.63 -1.85
C VAL A 65 19.69 -9.92 -2.23
N VAL A 66 19.90 -10.72 -3.27
CA VAL A 66 21.26 -11.08 -3.72
C VAL A 66 22.03 -9.85 -4.19
N THR A 67 21.40 -8.96 -4.96
CA THR A 67 22.04 -7.73 -5.45
C THR A 67 22.45 -6.82 -4.29
N ILE A 68 21.56 -6.55 -3.36
CA ILE A 68 21.85 -5.69 -2.21
C ILE A 68 22.97 -6.28 -1.36
N MET A 69 22.91 -7.58 -1.07
CA MET A 69 23.90 -8.21 -0.20
C MET A 69 25.28 -8.38 -0.84
N LYS A 70 25.33 -8.69 -2.15
CA LYS A 70 26.59 -8.95 -2.86
C LYS A 70 27.20 -7.71 -3.52
N CYS A 71 26.39 -6.74 -3.96
CA CYS A 71 26.88 -5.56 -4.69
C CYS A 71 27.08 -4.32 -3.80
N LYS A 72 26.74 -4.39 -2.50
CA LYS A 72 27.13 -3.32 -1.56
C LYS A 72 28.65 -3.22 -1.46
N HIS A 73 29.16 -2.01 -1.21
CA HIS A 73 30.59 -1.86 -0.94
C HIS A 73 31.00 -2.74 0.25
N PRO A 74 32.14 -3.46 0.20
CA PRO A 74 32.57 -4.38 1.27
C PRO A 74 32.61 -3.71 2.66
N ASP A 75 33.13 -2.50 2.74
CA ASP A 75 33.29 -1.74 3.99
C ASP A 75 32.01 -1.03 4.45
N LEU A 76 30.90 -1.12 3.69
CA LEU A 76 29.62 -0.50 4.06
C LEU A 76 28.82 -1.48 4.94
N PRO A 77 28.70 -1.21 6.27
CA PRO A 77 27.88 -2.04 7.11
C PRO A 77 26.41 -1.85 6.75
N LEU A 78 25.57 -2.88 6.97
CA LEU A 78 24.15 -2.85 6.68
C LEU A 78 23.47 -1.64 7.34
N SER A 79 23.83 -1.33 8.59
CA SER A 79 23.28 -0.20 9.36
C SER A 79 23.49 1.17 8.71
N LYS A 80 24.43 1.31 7.78
CA LYS A 80 24.74 2.56 7.06
C LYS A 80 24.25 2.55 5.61
N MET A 81 23.58 1.49 5.16
CA MET A 81 23.00 1.46 3.81
C MET A 81 21.91 2.54 3.67
N PRO A 82 21.71 3.08 2.45
CA PRO A 82 20.60 3.98 2.17
C PRO A 82 19.26 3.39 2.57
N LEU A 83 18.35 4.18 3.11
CA LEU A 83 17.04 3.71 3.57
C LEU A 83 16.20 3.14 2.43
N LEU A 84 16.38 3.62 1.21
CA LEU A 84 15.76 3.03 0.02
C LEU A 84 16.25 1.59 -0.20
N ALA A 85 17.53 1.31 -0.03
CA ALA A 85 18.06 -0.06 -0.11
C ALA A 85 17.52 -0.96 1.01
N TRP A 86 17.36 -0.42 2.21
CA TRP A 86 16.68 -1.10 3.32
C TRP A 86 15.22 -1.41 2.99
N ALA A 87 14.48 -0.47 2.40
CA ALA A 87 13.11 -0.68 1.99
C ALA A 87 12.99 -1.84 0.98
N TYR A 88 13.84 -1.87 -0.05
CA TYR A 88 13.85 -2.98 -1.01
C TYR A 88 14.26 -4.31 -0.38
N LEU A 89 15.24 -4.32 0.53
CA LEU A 89 15.66 -5.54 1.24
C LEU A 89 14.52 -6.09 2.10
N THR A 90 13.90 -5.24 2.91
CA THR A 90 12.75 -5.59 3.76
C THR A 90 11.57 -6.10 2.94
N SER A 91 11.18 -5.36 1.89
CA SER A 91 10.11 -5.76 0.99
C SER A 91 10.37 -7.12 0.36
N SER A 92 11.60 -7.35 -0.11
CA SER A 92 11.98 -8.61 -0.74
C SER A 92 11.94 -9.78 0.24
N LEU A 93 12.38 -9.59 1.48
CA LEU A 93 12.31 -10.62 2.52
C LEU A 93 10.85 -10.97 2.87
N ILE A 94 9.99 -9.97 2.97
CA ILE A 94 8.56 -10.20 3.21
C ILE A 94 7.92 -10.93 2.03
N THR A 95 8.23 -10.55 0.80
CA THR A 95 7.66 -11.19 -0.41
C THR A 95 8.06 -12.66 -0.53
N LEU A 96 9.24 -13.03 -0.04
CA LEU A 96 9.70 -14.43 -0.06
C LEU A 96 8.88 -15.36 0.85
N VAL A 97 8.23 -14.82 1.87
CA VAL A 97 7.56 -15.61 2.92
C VAL A 97 6.09 -15.28 3.07
N ALA A 98 5.64 -14.08 2.70
CA ALA A 98 4.27 -13.61 2.87
C ALA A 98 3.77 -12.79 1.68
N VAL A 99 2.46 -12.58 1.61
CA VAL A 99 1.72 -11.99 0.49
C VAL A 99 2.06 -10.53 0.15
N PRO A 100 1.93 -10.10 -1.13
CA PRO A 100 2.57 -8.94 -1.77
C PRO A 100 2.15 -7.54 -1.29
N THR A 101 1.03 -7.34 -0.61
CA THR A 101 0.46 -5.98 -0.38
C THR A 101 1.35 -5.14 0.55
N PHE A 102 1.83 -5.70 1.64
CA PHE A 102 2.81 -5.03 2.52
C PHE A 102 4.15 -4.82 1.81
N ALA A 103 4.55 -5.78 0.99
CA ALA A 103 5.79 -5.69 0.24
C ALA A 103 5.83 -4.51 -0.73
N ALA A 104 4.69 -4.13 -1.33
CA ALA A 104 4.59 -2.98 -2.22
C ALA A 104 4.63 -1.61 -1.49
N ALA A 105 4.09 -1.54 -0.27
CA ALA A 105 4.07 -0.31 0.53
C ALA A 105 5.47 0.10 1.02
N ILE A 106 6.33 -0.86 1.35
CA ILE A 106 7.64 -0.60 1.93
C ILE A 106 8.59 0.13 0.97
N PRO A 107 8.73 -0.25 -0.32
CA PRO A 107 9.49 0.55 -1.29
C PRO A 107 8.95 1.96 -1.46
N ALA A 108 7.63 2.15 -1.42
CA ALA A 108 7.03 3.47 -1.52
C ALA A 108 7.37 4.36 -0.31
N ILE A 109 7.44 3.80 0.90
CA ILE A 109 8.01 4.49 2.07
C ILE A 109 9.49 4.81 1.82
N GLY A 110 10.25 3.89 1.22
CA GLY A 110 11.64 4.12 0.82
C GLY A 110 11.80 5.29 -0.15
N PHE A 111 10.90 5.43 -1.12
CA PHE A 111 10.88 6.60 -2.02
C PHE A 111 10.67 7.91 -1.26
N MET A 112 9.82 7.91 -0.24
CA MET A 112 9.63 9.09 0.61
C MET A 112 10.91 9.47 1.35
N TYR A 113 11.75 8.50 1.77
CA TYR A 113 13.07 8.77 2.38
C TYR A 113 14.05 9.47 1.43
N GLU A 114 13.87 9.39 0.11
CA GLU A 114 14.63 10.18 -0.86
C GLU A 114 14.02 11.57 -1.06
N ILE A 115 12.69 11.69 -1.07
CA ILE A 115 11.99 12.94 -1.37
C ILE A 115 12.08 13.93 -0.21
N PHE A 116 11.79 13.49 1.03
CA PHE A 116 11.71 14.40 2.18
C PHE A 116 13.01 15.17 2.45
N PRO A 117 14.19 14.55 2.54
CA PRO A 117 15.44 15.27 2.77
C PRO A 117 15.74 16.27 1.63
N ARG A 118 15.51 15.84 0.40
CA ARG A 118 15.83 16.64 -0.78
C ARG A 118 15.02 17.92 -0.84
N PHE A 119 13.73 17.83 -0.62
CA PHE A 119 12.82 18.98 -0.72
C PHE A 119 12.71 19.80 0.56
N SER A 120 13.07 19.23 1.72
CA SER A 120 13.23 19.97 2.98
C SER A 120 14.59 20.67 3.09
N ARG A 121 15.54 20.37 2.19
CA ARG A 121 16.92 20.87 2.22
C ARG A 121 17.61 20.59 3.56
N LYS A 122 17.38 19.43 4.11
CA LYS A 122 17.83 19.01 5.43
C LYS A 122 18.08 17.50 5.41
N PRO A 123 19.12 16.99 6.10
CA PRO A 123 19.32 15.56 6.20
C PRO A 123 18.14 14.92 6.91
N ILE A 124 17.93 13.60 6.66
CA ILE A 124 16.91 12.83 7.38
C ILE A 124 17.15 12.95 8.89
N PHE A 125 16.07 13.11 9.65
CA PHE A 125 16.15 13.33 11.10
C PHE A 125 16.90 12.21 11.81
N SER A 126 16.58 10.96 11.51
CA SER A 126 17.26 9.81 12.09
C SER A 126 17.31 8.63 11.11
N HIS A 127 18.51 8.34 10.61
CA HIS A 127 18.76 7.15 9.79
C HIS A 127 18.52 5.86 10.59
N SER A 128 19.00 5.81 11.85
CA SER A 128 18.87 4.64 12.72
C SER A 128 17.41 4.33 13.02
N SER A 129 16.57 5.36 13.24
CA SER A 129 15.12 5.19 13.40
C SER A 129 14.48 4.59 12.14
N GLY A 130 14.89 5.02 10.95
CA GLY A 130 14.42 4.44 9.69
C GLY A 130 14.77 2.97 9.54
N VAL A 131 16.03 2.60 9.84
CA VAL A 131 16.48 1.19 9.82
C VAL A 131 15.70 0.36 10.83
N ALA A 132 15.54 0.85 12.06
CA ALA A 132 14.78 0.17 13.10
C ALA A 132 13.32 -0.04 12.71
N ALA A 133 12.67 0.98 12.11
CA ALA A 133 11.30 0.91 11.65
C ALA A 133 11.11 -0.15 10.54
N PHE A 134 11.99 -0.20 9.53
CA PHE A 134 11.96 -1.24 8.50
C PHE A 134 12.20 -2.64 9.08
N THR A 135 13.13 -2.78 10.01
CA THR A 135 13.41 -4.06 10.68
C THR A 135 12.18 -4.54 11.47
N LEU A 136 11.58 -3.64 12.25
CA LEU A 136 10.39 -3.95 13.03
C LEU A 136 9.20 -4.32 12.13
N LEU A 137 8.95 -3.58 11.04
CA LEU A 137 7.92 -3.94 10.06
C LEU A 137 8.14 -5.32 9.45
N THR A 138 9.40 -5.72 9.19
CA THR A 138 9.71 -7.05 8.71
C THR A 138 9.26 -8.12 9.70
N ILE A 139 9.61 -7.96 10.97
CA ILE A 139 9.28 -8.94 12.03
C ILE A 139 7.77 -9.01 12.25
N VAL A 140 7.12 -7.86 12.40
CA VAL A 140 5.68 -7.78 12.73
C VAL A 140 4.81 -8.16 11.54
N GLY A 141 5.25 -7.91 10.30
CA GLY A 141 4.51 -8.26 9.09
C GLY A 141 4.15 -9.75 9.01
N PHE A 142 4.95 -10.63 9.60
CA PHE A 142 4.64 -12.07 9.69
C PHE A 142 3.59 -12.39 10.77
N ALA A 143 3.45 -11.56 11.80
CA ALA A 143 2.57 -11.82 12.92
C ALA A 143 1.17 -11.21 12.76
N SER A 144 0.94 -10.42 11.70
CA SER A 144 -0.26 -9.57 11.60
C SER A 144 -1.37 -10.09 10.69
N TRP A 145 -1.12 -11.11 9.87
CA TRP A 145 -2.04 -11.54 8.81
C TRP A 145 -3.43 -11.99 9.28
N ALA A 146 -3.53 -12.60 10.46
CA ALA A 146 -4.78 -13.20 10.95
C ALA A 146 -5.72 -12.22 11.69
N HIS A 147 -5.39 -10.93 11.75
CA HIS A 147 -6.33 -9.93 12.29
C HIS A 147 -7.60 -9.77 11.43
N HIS A 148 -7.60 -10.24 10.21
CA HIS A 148 -8.80 -10.30 9.36
C HIS A 148 -9.69 -11.53 9.65
N MET A 149 -9.35 -12.34 10.65
CA MET A 149 -9.99 -13.62 10.93
C MET A 149 -10.66 -13.65 12.32
N TYR A 150 -10.83 -12.52 13.00
CA TYR A 150 -11.41 -12.49 14.35
C TYR A 150 -12.85 -13.00 14.40
N ALA A 151 -13.62 -12.84 13.32
CA ALA A 151 -14.98 -13.38 13.21
C ALA A 151 -15.03 -14.87 12.84
N THR A 152 -13.89 -15.56 12.72
CA THR A 152 -13.83 -17.00 12.44
C THR A 152 -13.83 -17.82 13.74
N GLY A 153 -13.80 -19.15 13.60
CA GLY A 153 -13.71 -20.11 14.70
C GLY A 153 -12.41 -20.14 15.50
N MET A 154 -11.53 -19.13 15.38
CA MET A 154 -10.30 -19.04 16.16
C MET A 154 -10.60 -18.92 17.65
N SER A 155 -9.77 -19.55 18.48
CA SER A 155 -9.84 -19.43 19.93
C SER A 155 -9.57 -17.98 20.39
N PHE A 156 -10.02 -17.63 21.59
CA PHE A 156 -9.74 -16.31 22.19
C PHE A 156 -8.24 -16.03 22.31
N THR A 157 -7.45 -17.04 22.68
CA THR A 157 -6.00 -16.92 22.78
C THR A 157 -5.36 -16.57 21.44
N GLU A 158 -5.72 -17.29 20.37
CA GLU A 158 -5.21 -17.00 19.01
C GLU A 158 -5.57 -15.58 18.57
N LYS A 159 -6.84 -15.17 18.74
CA LYS A 159 -7.27 -13.80 18.44
C LYS A 159 -6.46 -12.76 19.19
N THR A 160 -6.19 -13.01 20.48
CA THR A 160 -5.39 -12.10 21.33
C THR A 160 -3.94 -12.01 20.83
N VAL A 161 -3.32 -13.14 20.49
CA VAL A 161 -1.95 -13.16 19.96
C VAL A 161 -1.85 -12.33 18.68
N PHE A 162 -2.78 -12.52 17.73
CA PHE A 162 -2.77 -11.76 16.48
C PHE A 162 -3.14 -10.28 16.68
N MET A 163 -3.99 -9.96 17.65
CA MET A 163 -4.27 -8.58 18.05
C MET A 163 -2.99 -7.87 18.54
N VAL A 164 -2.28 -8.46 19.48
CA VAL A 164 -1.03 -7.91 20.01
C VAL A 164 0.03 -7.82 18.92
N GLY A 165 0.19 -8.87 18.12
CA GLY A 165 1.12 -8.90 16.99
C GLY A 165 0.85 -7.78 15.97
N THR A 166 -0.42 -7.53 15.65
CA THR A 166 -0.79 -6.46 14.71
C THR A 166 -0.60 -5.08 15.32
N LEU A 167 -0.99 -4.87 16.57
CA LEU A 167 -0.78 -3.59 17.27
C LEU A 167 0.71 -3.25 17.39
N ALA A 168 1.59 -4.24 17.42
CA ALA A 168 3.04 -4.03 17.38
C ALA A 168 3.55 -3.40 16.06
N ALA A 169 2.73 -3.33 15.00
CA ALA A 169 3.06 -2.57 13.78
C ALA A 169 2.92 -1.05 13.95
N VAL A 170 2.16 -0.59 14.94
CA VAL A 170 1.91 0.85 15.20
C VAL A 170 3.20 1.60 15.49
N PRO A 171 4.09 1.16 16.41
CA PRO A 171 5.37 1.82 16.64
C PRO A 171 6.22 1.96 15.38
N ALA A 172 6.31 0.94 14.55
CA ALA A 172 7.09 0.98 13.32
C ALA A 172 6.56 2.02 12.32
N SER A 173 5.24 2.06 12.14
CA SER A 173 4.56 3.04 11.28
C SER A 173 4.71 4.47 11.84
N ALA A 174 4.59 4.63 13.15
CA ALA A 174 4.80 5.91 13.83
C ALA A 174 6.25 6.40 13.65
N MET A 175 7.25 5.53 13.78
CA MET A 175 8.66 5.89 13.59
C MET A 175 8.92 6.44 12.19
N HIS A 176 8.34 5.86 11.11
CA HIS A 176 8.44 6.42 9.77
C HIS A 176 7.80 7.81 9.68
N THR A 177 6.56 7.95 10.17
CA THR A 177 5.82 9.21 10.15
C THR A 177 6.57 10.31 10.90
N PHE A 178 7.01 10.05 12.14
CA PHE A 178 7.76 11.02 12.93
C PHE A 178 9.09 11.38 12.30
N ASN A 179 9.79 10.43 11.69
CA ASN A 179 11.05 10.68 11.02
C ASN A 179 10.88 11.67 9.85
N PHE A 180 9.79 11.53 9.09
CA PHE A 180 9.47 12.46 8.00
C PHE A 180 9.04 13.84 8.51
N LEU A 181 8.15 13.89 9.50
CA LEU A 181 7.72 15.16 10.11
C LEU A 181 8.90 15.91 10.74
N ALA A 182 9.76 15.23 11.48
CA ALA A 182 10.96 15.81 12.07
C ALA A 182 12.01 16.24 11.03
N THR A 183 12.05 15.56 9.87
CA THR A 183 12.89 15.99 8.75
C THR A 183 12.39 17.31 8.14
N MET A 184 11.08 17.48 8.04
CA MET A 184 10.48 18.74 7.57
C MET A 184 10.59 19.87 8.60
N TRP A 185 10.52 19.55 9.88
CA TRP A 185 10.55 20.54 10.96
C TRP A 185 11.83 21.38 10.93
N GLY A 186 11.68 22.70 10.82
CA GLY A 186 12.81 23.63 10.69
C GLY A 186 13.54 23.55 9.34
N GLY A 187 13.04 22.80 8.36
CA GLY A 187 13.57 22.73 7.01
C GLY A 187 13.11 23.89 6.12
N ARG A 188 13.86 24.16 5.06
CA ARG A 188 13.46 25.13 4.01
C ARG A 188 12.71 24.40 2.91
N ILE A 189 11.44 24.09 3.16
CA ILE A 189 10.62 23.24 2.28
C ILE A 189 10.39 23.95 0.96
N LYS A 190 10.74 23.29 -0.16
CA LYS A 190 10.35 23.69 -1.51
C LYS A 190 9.13 22.85 -1.92
N PHE A 191 7.95 23.46 -1.91
CA PHE A 191 6.69 22.83 -2.31
C PHE A 191 6.62 22.62 -3.84
N ALA A 192 7.44 21.70 -4.33
CA ALA A 192 7.37 21.15 -5.68
C ALA A 192 6.44 19.93 -5.72
N THR A 193 6.04 19.50 -6.91
CA THR A 193 5.14 18.37 -7.10
C THR A 193 5.53 17.12 -6.29
N PRO A 194 6.80 16.62 -6.30
CA PRO A 194 7.15 15.39 -5.57
C PRO A 194 6.88 15.45 -4.07
N ILE A 195 7.23 16.57 -3.41
CA ILE A 195 7.03 16.70 -1.96
C ILE A 195 5.54 16.83 -1.60
N MET A 196 4.72 17.43 -2.45
CA MET A 196 3.27 17.49 -2.23
C MET A 196 2.67 16.07 -2.20
N TRP A 197 3.06 15.23 -3.15
CA TRP A 197 2.65 13.83 -3.18
C TRP A 197 3.13 13.05 -1.93
N ALA A 198 4.37 13.27 -1.51
CA ALA A 198 4.90 12.61 -0.31
C ALA A 198 4.19 13.08 0.97
N VAL A 199 3.92 14.37 1.12
CA VAL A 199 3.19 14.93 2.28
C VAL A 199 1.74 14.46 2.29
N GLY A 200 1.06 14.50 1.15
CA GLY A 200 -0.29 13.94 1.01
C GLY A 200 -0.33 12.44 1.33
N GLY A 201 0.68 11.71 0.85
CA GLY A 201 0.85 10.29 1.13
C GLY A 201 0.96 9.99 2.63
N ILE A 202 1.75 10.77 3.38
CA ILE A 202 1.87 10.62 4.84
C ILE A 202 0.55 10.97 5.55
N ALA A 203 -0.14 12.01 5.13
CA ALA A 203 -1.43 12.37 5.72
C ALA A 203 -2.45 11.23 5.58
N LEU A 204 -2.53 10.61 4.39
CA LEU A 204 -3.38 9.45 4.14
C LEU A 204 -2.90 8.21 4.91
N PHE A 205 -1.59 7.98 4.96
CA PHE A 205 -0.99 6.87 5.71
C PHE A 205 -1.27 6.97 7.21
N PHE A 206 -1.17 8.17 7.78
CA PHE A 206 -1.52 8.40 9.19
C PHE A 206 -3.00 8.11 9.45
N SER A 207 -3.89 8.58 8.58
CA SER A 207 -5.33 8.33 8.65
C SER A 207 -5.64 6.83 8.52
N ALA A 208 -4.97 6.15 7.59
CA ALA A 208 -5.05 4.71 7.47
C ALA A 208 -4.55 3.99 8.73
N GLY A 209 -3.47 4.49 9.34
CA GLY A 209 -2.94 3.95 10.59
C GLY A 209 -3.97 4.00 11.73
N ALA A 210 -4.69 5.10 11.86
CA ALA A 210 -5.77 5.23 12.84
C ALA A 210 -6.89 4.19 12.59
N GLY A 211 -7.33 4.03 11.34
CA GLY A 211 -8.27 2.97 10.95
C GLY A 211 -7.73 1.56 11.21
N GLY A 212 -6.41 1.38 11.03
CA GLY A 212 -5.72 0.11 11.31
C GLY A 212 -5.70 -0.27 12.78
N VAL A 213 -5.57 0.69 13.68
CA VAL A 213 -5.70 0.45 15.14
C VAL A 213 -7.10 -0.08 15.47
N VAL A 214 -8.14 0.50 14.89
CA VAL A 214 -9.52 0.04 15.05
C VAL A 214 -9.67 -1.40 14.57
N ASN A 215 -9.24 -1.72 13.36
CA ASN A 215 -9.34 -3.07 12.80
C ASN A 215 -8.43 -4.10 13.51
N SER A 216 -7.36 -3.64 14.16
CA SER A 216 -6.45 -4.51 14.90
C SER A 216 -7.00 -4.89 16.27
N ALA A 217 -7.81 -4.01 16.88
CA ALA A 217 -8.42 -4.24 18.16
C ALA A 217 -9.66 -5.14 18.02
N MET A 218 -9.57 -6.39 18.44
CA MET A 218 -10.62 -7.40 18.27
C MET A 218 -12.04 -6.90 18.65
N PRO A 219 -12.27 -6.20 19.77
CA PRO A 219 -13.61 -5.71 20.13
C PRO A 219 -14.15 -4.67 19.13
N LEU A 220 -13.28 -3.86 18.54
CA LEU A 220 -13.66 -2.85 17.56
C LEU A 220 -13.81 -3.46 16.17
N ASP A 221 -13.00 -4.47 15.84
CA ASP A 221 -13.11 -5.17 14.55
C ASP A 221 -14.48 -5.84 14.40
N PHE A 222 -15.06 -6.41 15.46
CA PHE A 222 -16.40 -7.00 15.40
C PHE A 222 -17.50 -6.02 14.95
N ILE A 223 -17.30 -4.72 15.15
CA ILE A 223 -18.24 -3.68 14.71
C ILE A 223 -17.97 -3.29 13.25
N THR A 224 -16.70 -3.27 12.85
CA THR A 224 -16.27 -2.80 11.54
C THR A 224 -16.00 -3.92 10.54
N HIS A 225 -15.93 -5.17 11.01
CA HIS A 225 -15.62 -6.35 10.21
C HIS A 225 -16.57 -6.48 9.01
N ASP A 226 -15.97 -6.76 7.85
CA ASP A 226 -16.68 -6.94 6.58
C ASP A 226 -17.64 -5.77 6.19
N SER A 227 -17.43 -4.58 6.74
CA SER A 227 -18.12 -3.35 6.36
C SER A 227 -17.27 -2.49 5.40
N TYR A 228 -17.87 -1.40 4.88
CA TYR A 228 -17.15 -0.38 4.10
C TYR A 228 -16.06 0.35 4.89
N TRP A 229 -16.05 0.28 6.23
CA TRP A 229 -14.94 0.74 7.04
C TRP A 229 -13.62 0.08 6.63
N VAL A 230 -13.63 -1.24 6.48
CA VAL A 230 -12.43 -1.99 6.07
C VAL A 230 -11.98 -1.57 4.68
N VAL A 231 -12.93 -1.32 3.77
CA VAL A 231 -12.62 -0.86 2.40
C VAL A 231 -11.96 0.52 2.42
N GLY A 232 -12.53 1.46 3.17
CA GLY A 232 -11.94 2.79 3.36
C GLY A 232 -10.53 2.72 3.94
N HIS A 233 -10.35 1.94 5.02
CA HIS A 233 -9.07 1.76 5.70
C HIS A 233 -7.96 1.27 4.76
N PHE A 234 -8.14 0.12 4.11
CA PHE A 234 -7.05 -0.45 3.31
C PHE A 234 -6.76 0.38 2.05
N HIS A 235 -7.78 1.04 1.47
CA HIS A 235 -7.55 1.93 0.34
C HIS A 235 -6.82 3.22 0.74
N LEU A 236 -7.08 3.80 1.92
CA LEU A 236 -6.26 4.91 2.41
C LEU A 236 -4.79 4.49 2.57
N PHE A 237 -4.54 3.26 3.02
CA PHE A 237 -3.19 2.72 3.10
C PHE A 237 -2.57 2.53 1.71
N VAL A 238 -3.29 1.90 0.78
CA VAL A 238 -2.81 1.65 -0.60
C VAL A 238 -2.59 2.97 -1.34
N MET A 239 -3.58 3.86 -1.33
CA MET A 239 -3.48 5.15 -2.00
C MET A 239 -2.38 6.03 -1.37
N GLY A 240 -2.42 6.21 -0.05
CA GLY A 240 -1.47 7.08 0.65
C GLY A 240 -0.04 6.57 0.59
N THR A 241 0.20 5.29 0.77
CA THR A 241 1.55 4.75 0.80
C THR A 241 2.03 4.38 -0.58
N ILE A 242 1.31 3.48 -1.26
CA ILE A 242 1.79 2.91 -2.52
C ILE A 242 1.65 3.92 -3.66
N LEU A 243 0.44 4.39 -3.92
CA LEU A 243 0.21 5.27 -5.07
C LEU A 243 0.90 6.62 -4.87
N PHE A 244 0.62 7.32 -3.79
CA PHE A 244 1.17 8.66 -3.56
C PHE A 244 2.69 8.65 -3.42
N GLY A 245 3.26 7.67 -2.71
CA GLY A 245 4.70 7.50 -2.63
C GLY A 245 5.35 7.22 -3.98
N THR A 246 4.75 6.33 -4.77
CA THR A 246 5.28 5.96 -6.09
C THR A 246 5.13 7.10 -7.10
N VAL A 247 3.98 7.76 -7.17
CA VAL A 247 3.76 8.90 -8.09
C VAL A 247 4.68 10.05 -7.73
N GLY A 248 4.82 10.37 -6.43
CA GLY A 248 5.80 11.37 -5.98
C GLY A 248 7.22 11.03 -6.42
N PHE A 249 7.61 9.75 -6.35
CA PHE A 249 8.92 9.30 -6.82
C PHE A 249 9.05 9.34 -8.35
N VAL A 250 8.01 9.01 -9.09
CA VAL A 250 7.99 9.15 -10.56
C VAL A 250 8.23 10.61 -10.94
N TYR A 251 7.54 11.58 -10.34
CA TYR A 251 7.79 12.99 -10.56
C TYR A 251 9.20 13.41 -10.16
N TYR A 252 9.72 12.87 -9.05
CA TYR A 252 11.09 13.15 -8.61
C TYR A 252 12.14 12.61 -9.59
N PHE A 253 11.92 11.40 -10.11
CA PHE A 253 12.89 10.70 -10.95
C PHE A 253 12.75 11.03 -12.45
N PHE A 254 11.60 11.55 -12.87
CA PHE A 254 11.29 11.85 -14.26
C PHE A 254 12.36 12.71 -14.97
N PRO A 255 12.86 13.81 -14.37
CA PRO A 255 13.91 14.61 -15.01
C PRO A 255 15.24 13.86 -15.18
N TYR A 256 15.56 12.94 -14.29
CA TYR A 256 16.80 12.15 -14.36
C TYR A 256 16.75 11.11 -15.49
N VAL A 257 15.57 10.54 -15.73
CA VAL A 257 15.39 9.50 -16.75
C VAL A 257 15.20 10.09 -18.14
N THR A 258 14.47 11.20 -18.24
CA THR A 258 14.05 11.77 -19.53
C THR A 258 14.90 12.96 -19.99
N GLY A 259 15.66 13.57 -19.09
CA GLY A 259 16.38 14.83 -19.34
C GLY A 259 15.44 16.05 -19.49
N ARG A 260 14.14 15.89 -19.20
CA ARG A 260 13.12 16.95 -19.39
C ARG A 260 12.36 17.19 -18.07
N MET A 261 11.93 18.44 -17.85
CA MET A 261 11.04 18.77 -16.75
C MET A 261 9.58 18.61 -17.17
N TYR A 262 8.78 18.09 -16.27
CA TYR A 262 7.31 18.10 -16.37
C TYR A 262 6.75 19.50 -16.03
N SER A 263 5.48 19.73 -16.35
CA SER A 263 4.77 20.96 -15.94
C SER A 263 4.46 20.90 -14.44
N GLU A 264 5.07 21.79 -13.66
CA GLU A 264 4.78 21.91 -12.22
C GLU A 264 3.31 22.26 -11.95
N VAL A 265 2.68 23.04 -12.82
CA VAL A 265 1.26 23.42 -12.67
C VAL A 265 0.39 22.19 -12.83
N LEU A 266 0.57 21.41 -13.91
CA LEU A 266 -0.19 20.18 -14.13
C LEU A 266 0.10 19.14 -13.06
N GLY A 267 1.36 19.01 -12.62
CA GLY A 267 1.72 18.08 -11.53
C GLY A 267 1.03 18.42 -10.19
N LYS A 268 0.86 19.70 -9.89
CA LYS A 268 0.13 20.15 -8.70
C LYS A 268 -1.38 19.96 -8.85
N VAL A 269 -1.94 20.22 -10.01
CA VAL A 269 -3.37 19.94 -10.31
C VAL A 269 -3.65 18.45 -10.17
N HIS A 270 -2.79 17.60 -10.74
CA HIS A 270 -2.86 16.14 -10.61
C HIS A 270 -2.86 15.74 -9.12
N PHE A 271 -1.94 16.28 -8.31
CA PHE A 271 -1.91 16.02 -6.88
C PHE A 271 -3.20 16.44 -6.18
N ILE A 272 -3.68 17.69 -6.40
CA ILE A 272 -4.84 18.22 -5.71
C ILE A 272 -6.10 17.39 -6.02
N LEU A 273 -6.34 17.10 -7.29
CA LEU A 273 -7.48 16.27 -7.70
C LEU A 273 -7.38 14.86 -7.12
N SER A 274 -6.21 14.22 -7.20
CA SER A 274 -6.00 12.89 -6.63
C SER A 274 -6.22 12.87 -5.12
N PHE A 275 -5.70 13.87 -4.40
CA PHE A 275 -5.82 13.94 -2.94
C PHE A 275 -7.28 14.18 -2.52
N VAL A 276 -7.93 15.17 -3.10
CA VAL A 276 -9.35 15.50 -2.80
C VAL A 276 -10.24 14.31 -3.14
N GLY A 277 -10.08 13.70 -4.32
CA GLY A 277 -10.85 12.53 -4.70
C GLY A 277 -10.64 11.35 -3.74
N THR A 278 -9.40 11.09 -3.35
CA THR A 278 -9.05 10.02 -2.39
C THR A 278 -9.71 10.24 -1.02
N VAL A 279 -9.67 11.47 -0.52
CA VAL A 279 -10.33 11.84 0.75
C VAL A 279 -11.84 11.66 0.63
N LEU A 280 -12.48 12.17 -0.42
CA LEU A 280 -13.92 12.04 -0.63
C LEU A 280 -14.36 10.57 -0.69
N VAL A 281 -13.62 9.71 -1.37
CA VAL A 281 -13.95 8.29 -1.47
C VAL A 281 -13.78 7.60 -0.13
N PHE A 282 -12.57 7.58 0.39
CA PHE A 282 -12.21 6.59 1.41
C PHE A 282 -12.55 7.03 2.84
N PHE A 283 -12.59 8.34 3.13
CA PHE A 283 -13.15 8.79 4.41
C PHE A 283 -14.67 8.59 4.45
N THR A 284 -15.38 8.85 3.35
CA THR A 284 -16.82 8.58 3.28
C THR A 284 -17.12 7.08 3.44
N GLN A 285 -16.26 6.21 2.91
CA GLN A 285 -16.41 4.76 3.11
C GLN A 285 -16.22 4.32 4.56
N HIS A 286 -15.35 4.98 5.35
CA HIS A 286 -15.28 4.71 6.80
C HIS A 286 -16.62 5.02 7.47
N ILE A 287 -17.22 6.17 7.13
CA ILE A 287 -18.51 6.57 7.68
C ILE A 287 -19.62 5.58 7.25
N LEU A 288 -19.66 5.20 5.97
CA LEU A 288 -20.58 4.16 5.45
C LEU A 288 -20.46 2.85 6.24
N GLY A 289 -19.24 2.44 6.55
CA GLY A 289 -19.00 1.24 7.34
C GLY A 289 -19.54 1.36 8.78
N LEU A 290 -19.42 2.52 9.41
CA LEU A 290 -20.02 2.79 10.74
C LEU A 290 -21.56 2.82 10.70
N PHE A 291 -22.15 3.20 9.57
CA PHE A 291 -23.59 3.07 9.34
C PHE A 291 -24.02 1.66 8.92
N GLY A 292 -23.14 0.67 9.08
CA GLY A 292 -23.42 -0.74 8.89
C GLY A 292 -23.48 -1.22 7.44
N MET A 293 -23.07 -0.41 6.47
CA MET A 293 -23.06 -0.86 5.08
C MET A 293 -22.00 -1.96 4.89
N PRO A 294 -22.40 -3.21 4.52
CA PRO A 294 -21.47 -4.30 4.30
C PRO A 294 -20.70 -4.09 2.99
N ARG A 295 -19.46 -4.56 2.93
CA ARG A 295 -18.69 -4.60 1.68
C ARG A 295 -19.12 -5.78 0.80
N ARG A 296 -18.73 -5.76 -0.49
CA ARG A 296 -18.89 -6.87 -1.44
C ARG A 296 -20.35 -7.19 -1.80
N ILE A 297 -21.18 -6.17 -1.78
CA ILE A 297 -22.56 -6.24 -2.24
C ILE A 297 -22.67 -5.53 -3.58
N TYR A 298 -23.52 -6.04 -4.46
CA TYR A 298 -23.77 -5.43 -5.78
C TYR A 298 -24.87 -4.37 -5.73
N ASP A 299 -25.75 -4.46 -4.74
CA ASP A 299 -26.86 -3.55 -4.52
C ASP A 299 -27.14 -3.42 -3.03
N TYR A 300 -27.85 -2.37 -2.63
CA TYR A 300 -28.17 -2.08 -1.23
C TYR A 300 -29.57 -1.47 -1.09
N PRO A 301 -30.24 -1.69 0.06
CA PRO A 301 -31.56 -1.11 0.31
C PRO A 301 -31.50 0.43 0.25
N PRO A 302 -32.62 1.10 -0.12
CA PRO A 302 -32.66 2.56 -0.31
C PRO A 302 -32.63 3.33 1.02
N ILE A 303 -31.58 3.15 1.80
CA ILE A 303 -31.30 3.88 3.04
C ILE A 303 -30.75 5.25 2.63
N PRO A 304 -31.40 6.39 3.02
CA PRO A 304 -31.03 7.73 2.56
C PRO A 304 -29.56 8.06 2.83
N GLU A 305 -29.04 7.71 3.98
CA GLU A 305 -27.64 7.95 4.37
C GLU A 305 -26.66 7.21 3.46
N TRP A 306 -26.98 5.96 3.12
CA TRP A 306 -26.14 5.17 2.21
C TRP A 306 -26.15 5.72 0.80
N ILE A 307 -27.33 6.15 0.31
CA ILE A 307 -27.45 6.74 -1.02
C ILE A 307 -26.61 8.01 -1.12
N GLN A 308 -26.79 8.96 -0.17
CA GLN A 308 -26.05 10.21 -0.18
C GLN A 308 -24.54 10.00 -0.13
N MET A 309 -24.08 9.11 0.75
CA MET A 309 -22.64 8.81 0.87
C MET A 309 -22.08 8.12 -0.37
N ASN A 310 -22.80 7.20 -0.99
CA ASN A 310 -22.35 6.57 -2.24
C ASN A 310 -22.30 7.55 -3.42
N ILE A 311 -23.16 8.59 -3.44
CA ILE A 311 -23.03 9.69 -4.40
C ILE A 311 -21.70 10.45 -4.19
N ILE A 312 -21.35 10.77 -2.95
CA ILE A 312 -20.07 11.43 -2.62
C ILE A 312 -18.88 10.54 -3.04
N VAL A 313 -18.95 9.25 -2.73
CA VAL A 313 -17.92 8.25 -3.14
C VAL A 313 -17.79 8.25 -4.67
N SER A 314 -18.90 8.23 -5.40
CA SER A 314 -18.89 8.24 -6.87
C SER A 314 -18.27 9.50 -7.43
N ILE A 315 -18.64 10.68 -6.91
CA ILE A 315 -18.03 11.97 -7.29
C ILE A 315 -16.51 11.93 -7.05
N GLY A 316 -16.08 11.47 -5.86
CA GLY A 316 -14.67 11.36 -5.55
C GLY A 316 -13.93 10.40 -6.50
N ALA A 317 -14.54 9.28 -6.87
CA ALA A 317 -13.97 8.34 -7.83
C ALA A 317 -13.81 8.94 -9.23
N PHE A 318 -14.80 9.71 -9.72
CA PHE A 318 -14.68 10.45 -10.99
C PHE A 318 -13.57 11.51 -10.92
N ILE A 319 -13.42 12.23 -9.80
CA ILE A 319 -12.31 13.19 -9.62
C ILE A 319 -10.96 12.48 -9.71
N ILE A 320 -10.80 11.31 -9.08
CA ILE A 320 -9.58 10.50 -9.22
C ILE A 320 -9.37 10.10 -10.68
N GLY A 321 -10.40 9.60 -11.35
CA GLY A 321 -10.33 9.22 -12.77
C GLY A 321 -9.85 10.37 -13.66
N ILE A 322 -10.44 11.55 -13.49
CA ILE A 322 -10.02 12.76 -14.22
C ILE A 322 -8.59 13.17 -13.89
N SER A 323 -8.13 12.96 -12.66
CA SER A 323 -6.76 13.31 -12.27
C SER A 323 -5.71 12.45 -12.96
N MET A 324 -6.07 11.23 -13.36
CA MET A 324 -5.16 10.27 -14.01
C MET A 324 -5.16 10.38 -15.55
N ALA A 325 -6.10 11.10 -16.13
CA ALA A 325 -6.20 11.36 -17.57
C ALA A 325 -5.36 12.58 -18.00
#